data_3cb4047f7c90252a29ddfff8367c65c0
#
_entry.id   3cb4047f7c90252a29ddfff8367c65c0
#
_cell.length_a   1.000
_cell.length_b   1.000
_cell.length_c   1.000
_cell.angle_alpha   90.00
_cell.angle_beta   90.00
_cell.angle_gamma   90.00
#
_symmetry.space_group_name_H-M   'P 1'
#
loop_
_entity.id
_entity.type
_entity.pdbx_description
1 polymer ?
#
loop_
_entity_poly.entity_id
_entity_poly.type
_entity_poly.pdbx_seq_one_letter_code
_entity_poly.pdbx_strand_id
1 'polypeptide(L)'
;MGGQLSEEVQQALRDIYYHERTGRGKEAFALLERASEAGDGDATCVLARCLCGHQYVWVGHGFPEDDDRATELLHKSVAQGSALGVLVSMRCGELTPEVQATMPFASLQEAFDQVLEQAQWGDAFCQYVVGNTYFWWDFLRIQDKSMESFTSQEAFRAYMKENISKCEDWFWKALRGGMYFAANNLNRYYTQGDEDIIAPRPEMAKDLWKIGAEYGHPLHQSIYAEELEKAGRKEEAFRWYKEAAEGGQPGAWCEVGRCYAEGIGTAKDEAYAVKCYEKGIPSGDISSYNQLGKAYFRGIGVPVDYEKAFGLLSYAYDRGSRWGVFYLAKCCFNGWGTPQDYVRARQFLDQVDWNYWEADYLRGMIYGQGLGVAADIPRGVAYLQKAGNHPEVKTELARYKKTLFGKWVRR
;
A
#
# COMPACT_ATOMS: atom_id res chain seq x y z
N MET A 1 -25.10 -7.03 31.80
CA MET A 1 -24.26 -5.83 32.01
C MET A 1 -23.08 -5.99 31.07
N GLY A 2 -23.05 -5.28 29.94
CA GLY A 2 -21.91 -5.25 29.05
C GLY A 2 -20.74 -4.62 29.81
N GLY A 3 -19.67 -5.39 30.08
CA GLY A 3 -18.46 -4.86 30.71
C GLY A 3 -17.66 -4.06 29.71
N GLN A 4 -16.82 -3.14 30.19
CA GLN A 4 -15.76 -2.53 29.36
C GLN A 4 -14.84 -3.63 28.81
N LEU A 5 -14.18 -3.36 27.69
CA LEU A 5 -13.10 -4.22 27.19
C LEU A 5 -12.07 -4.44 28.30
N SER A 6 -11.48 -5.62 28.39
CA SER A 6 -10.46 -5.91 29.39
C SER A 6 -9.25 -4.97 29.28
N GLU A 7 -8.50 -4.80 30.37
CA GLU A 7 -7.30 -3.94 30.36
C GLU A 7 -6.29 -4.43 29.34
N GLU A 8 -6.17 -5.74 29.16
CA GLU A 8 -5.31 -6.37 28.14
C GLU A 8 -5.71 -5.98 26.73
N VAL A 9 -7.02 -6.04 26.40
CA VAL A 9 -7.53 -5.64 25.09
C VAL A 9 -7.32 -4.15 24.87
N GLN A 10 -7.64 -3.31 25.85
CA GLN A 10 -7.44 -1.86 25.75
C GLN A 10 -5.95 -1.51 25.54
N GLN A 11 -5.03 -2.19 26.25
CA GLN A 11 -3.60 -1.98 26.08
C GLN A 11 -3.16 -2.41 24.66
N ALA A 12 -3.59 -3.59 24.21
CA ALA A 12 -3.27 -4.07 22.87
C ALA A 12 -3.81 -3.14 21.78
N LEU A 13 -5.03 -2.61 21.93
CA LEU A 13 -5.59 -1.66 20.97
C LEU A 13 -4.79 -0.35 20.91
N ARG A 14 -4.29 0.17 22.05
CA ARG A 14 -3.38 1.33 22.06
C ARG A 14 -2.11 1.06 21.28
N ASP A 15 -1.48 -0.08 21.52
CA ASP A 15 -0.21 -0.45 20.90
C ASP A 15 -0.36 -0.80 19.40
N ILE A 16 -1.54 -1.24 18.95
CA ILE A 16 -1.80 -1.66 17.56
C ILE A 16 -2.45 -0.56 16.73
N TYR A 17 -3.45 0.12 17.26
CA TYR A 17 -4.36 0.98 16.48
C TYR A 17 -4.32 2.46 16.83
N TYR A 18 -4.05 2.83 18.09
CA TYR A 18 -4.22 4.21 18.53
C TYR A 18 -2.94 5.04 18.32
N HIS A 19 -3.03 6.35 18.39
CA HIS A 19 -1.93 7.28 18.16
C HIS A 19 -0.79 7.12 19.17
N GLU A 20 -1.05 6.55 20.35
CA GLU A 20 -0.05 6.23 21.38
C GLU A 20 0.84 5.04 21.02
N ARG A 21 0.87 4.62 19.77
CA ARG A 21 1.68 3.48 19.33
C ARG A 21 3.14 3.61 19.78
N THR A 22 3.57 2.60 20.50
CA THR A 22 4.88 2.57 21.16
C THR A 22 5.92 1.74 20.39
N GLY A 23 5.58 1.20 19.20
CA GLY A 23 6.37 0.17 18.53
C GLY A 23 6.27 -1.22 19.17
N ARG A 24 5.33 -1.42 20.09
CA ARG A 24 5.14 -2.64 20.88
C ARG A 24 4.12 -3.62 20.24
N GLY A 25 3.95 -3.59 18.92
CA GLY A 25 2.99 -4.47 18.26
C GLY A 25 3.19 -5.95 18.56
N LYS A 26 4.45 -6.42 18.65
CA LYS A 26 4.75 -7.82 18.98
C LYS A 26 4.38 -8.19 20.42
N GLU A 27 4.59 -7.30 21.36
CA GLU A 27 4.17 -7.49 22.74
C GLU A 27 2.66 -7.49 22.87
N ALA A 28 1.98 -6.58 22.12
CA ALA A 28 0.51 -6.54 22.06
C ALA A 28 -0.05 -7.83 21.47
N PHE A 29 0.55 -8.35 20.41
CA PHE A 29 0.14 -9.63 19.80
C PHE A 29 0.24 -10.77 20.82
N ALA A 30 1.39 -10.90 21.51
CA ALA A 30 1.60 -11.92 22.55
C ALA A 30 0.64 -11.74 23.75
N LEU A 31 0.27 -10.50 24.08
CA LEU A 31 -0.71 -10.20 25.13
C LEU A 31 -2.10 -10.73 24.72
N LEU A 32 -2.52 -10.47 23.47
CA LEU A 32 -3.79 -10.97 22.93
C LEU A 32 -3.83 -12.50 22.87
N GLU A 33 -2.72 -13.17 22.52
CA GLU A 33 -2.64 -14.63 22.53
C GLU A 33 -2.94 -15.19 23.91
N ARG A 34 -2.27 -14.65 24.95
CA ARG A 34 -2.51 -15.10 26.34
C ARG A 34 -3.92 -14.83 26.82
N ALA A 35 -4.47 -13.65 26.53
CA ALA A 35 -5.84 -13.31 26.91
C ALA A 35 -6.88 -14.20 26.18
N SER A 36 -6.65 -14.49 24.90
CA SER A 36 -7.48 -15.42 24.11
C SER A 36 -7.45 -16.85 24.67
N GLU A 37 -6.30 -17.32 25.12
CA GLU A 37 -6.14 -18.63 25.80
C GLU A 37 -6.84 -18.65 27.16
N ALA A 38 -6.86 -17.53 27.85
CA ALA A 38 -7.57 -17.36 29.13
C ALA A 38 -9.11 -17.25 28.96
N GLY A 39 -9.60 -17.19 27.72
CA GLY A 39 -11.04 -17.17 27.42
C GLY A 39 -11.61 -15.79 27.13
N ASP A 40 -10.79 -14.75 27.01
CA ASP A 40 -11.23 -13.41 26.61
C ASP A 40 -11.62 -13.41 25.10
N GLY A 41 -12.92 -13.35 24.84
CA GLY A 41 -13.45 -13.36 23.48
C GLY A 41 -13.13 -12.11 22.68
N ASP A 42 -13.04 -10.94 23.33
CA ASP A 42 -12.70 -9.68 22.66
C ASP A 42 -11.22 -9.68 22.27
N ALA A 43 -10.33 -10.18 23.14
CA ALA A 43 -8.93 -10.41 22.80
C ALA A 43 -8.77 -11.38 21.61
N THR A 44 -9.57 -12.46 21.60
CA THR A 44 -9.59 -13.45 20.50
C THR A 44 -10.02 -12.79 19.18
N CYS A 45 -11.02 -11.90 19.19
CA CYS A 45 -11.47 -11.14 18.03
C CYS A 45 -10.39 -10.20 17.50
N VAL A 46 -9.73 -9.45 18.38
CA VAL A 46 -8.65 -8.52 17.98
C VAL A 46 -7.45 -9.29 17.44
N LEU A 47 -7.11 -10.42 18.06
CA LEU A 47 -6.03 -11.31 17.58
C LEU A 47 -6.31 -11.85 16.16
N ALA A 48 -7.55 -12.28 15.89
CA ALA A 48 -7.96 -12.70 14.56
C ALA A 48 -7.71 -11.61 13.52
N ARG A 49 -8.08 -10.35 13.83
CA ARG A 49 -7.84 -9.21 12.92
C ARG A 49 -6.35 -8.95 12.66
N CYS A 50 -5.48 -9.22 13.63
CA CYS A 50 -4.04 -9.10 13.44
C CYS A 50 -3.49 -10.10 12.39
N LEU A 51 -4.18 -11.21 12.16
CA LEU A 51 -3.80 -12.24 11.20
C LEU A 51 -4.42 -12.05 9.80
N CYS A 52 -5.44 -11.20 9.65
CA CYS A 52 -6.12 -10.93 8.37
C CYS A 52 -5.34 -9.96 7.45
N GLY A 53 -4.08 -9.65 7.75
CA GLY A 53 -3.20 -8.85 6.93
C GLY A 53 -3.45 -7.34 6.98
N HIS A 54 -2.79 -6.63 6.08
CA HIS A 54 -2.69 -5.16 6.06
C HIS A 54 -4.01 -4.41 5.89
N GLN A 55 -5.09 -5.07 5.50
CA GLN A 55 -6.41 -4.45 5.39
C GLN A 55 -7.00 -4.09 6.76
N TYR A 56 -6.56 -4.75 7.81
CA TYR A 56 -7.13 -4.65 9.16
C TYR A 56 -6.15 -4.15 10.21
N VAL A 57 -4.85 -4.25 9.95
CA VAL A 57 -3.78 -3.78 10.82
C VAL A 57 -2.68 -3.12 9.99
N TRP A 58 -1.92 -2.24 10.60
CA TRP A 58 -0.80 -1.61 9.91
C TRP A 58 0.33 -2.61 9.65
N VAL A 59 0.77 -2.67 8.39
CA VAL A 59 1.80 -3.61 7.90
C VAL A 59 3.13 -3.51 8.67
N GLY A 60 3.47 -2.31 9.19
CA GLY A 60 4.71 -2.08 9.95
C GLY A 60 4.81 -2.83 11.28
N HIS A 61 3.71 -3.41 11.79
CA HIS A 61 3.77 -4.31 12.95
C HIS A 61 4.44 -5.65 12.61
N GLY A 62 4.45 -6.07 11.33
CA GLY A 62 5.04 -7.33 10.89
C GLY A 62 4.33 -8.55 11.46
N PHE A 63 3.02 -8.47 11.65
CA PHE A 63 2.21 -9.63 12.06
C PHE A 63 2.18 -10.66 10.92
N PRO A 64 2.13 -11.97 11.25
CA PRO A 64 1.93 -12.99 10.23
C PRO A 64 0.54 -12.84 9.60
N GLU A 65 0.44 -13.17 8.31
CA GLU A 65 -0.85 -13.30 7.63
C GLU A 65 -1.21 -14.80 7.63
N ASP A 66 -2.36 -15.14 8.22
CA ASP A 66 -2.86 -16.53 8.36
C ASP A 66 -4.39 -16.50 8.41
N ASP A 67 -5.01 -16.55 7.24
CA ASP A 67 -6.45 -16.43 7.09
C ASP A 67 -7.20 -17.62 7.70
N ASP A 68 -6.62 -18.83 7.65
CA ASP A 68 -7.25 -20.03 8.24
C ASP A 68 -7.33 -19.88 9.77
N ARG A 69 -6.20 -19.52 10.40
CA ARG A 69 -6.15 -19.27 11.85
C ARG A 69 -7.03 -18.07 12.25
N ALA A 70 -7.09 -17.02 11.42
CA ALA A 70 -7.97 -15.88 11.68
C ALA A 70 -9.44 -16.30 11.71
N THR A 71 -9.87 -17.12 10.77
CA THR A 71 -11.24 -17.66 10.73
C THR A 71 -11.54 -18.52 11.97
N GLU A 72 -10.64 -19.44 12.34
CA GLU A 72 -10.80 -20.24 13.56
C GLU A 72 -10.94 -19.37 14.82
N LEU A 73 -10.13 -18.33 14.93
CA LEU A 73 -10.20 -17.38 16.06
C LEU A 73 -11.48 -16.55 16.05
N LEU A 74 -12.01 -16.15 14.89
CA LEU A 74 -13.31 -15.48 14.82
C LEU A 74 -14.43 -16.38 15.34
N HIS A 75 -14.47 -17.65 14.91
CA HIS A 75 -15.45 -18.62 15.41
C HIS A 75 -15.30 -18.82 16.94
N LYS A 76 -14.05 -18.99 17.41
CA LYS A 76 -13.76 -19.09 18.86
C LYS A 76 -14.22 -17.86 19.63
N SER A 77 -14.01 -16.66 19.11
CA SER A 77 -14.42 -15.41 19.81
C SER A 77 -15.93 -15.32 19.98
N VAL A 78 -16.71 -15.74 18.99
CA VAL A 78 -18.17 -15.83 19.07
C VAL A 78 -18.59 -16.81 20.18
N ALA A 79 -18.01 -18.00 20.21
CA ALA A 79 -18.30 -19.01 21.23
C ALA A 79 -17.88 -18.60 22.65
N GLN A 80 -16.86 -17.74 22.76
CA GLN A 80 -16.42 -17.12 24.02
C GLN A 80 -17.30 -15.94 24.47
N GLY A 81 -18.32 -15.57 23.70
CA GLY A 81 -19.30 -14.55 24.06
C GLY A 81 -18.88 -13.11 23.74
N SER A 82 -17.96 -12.93 22.80
CA SER A 82 -17.58 -11.59 22.32
C SER A 82 -18.67 -11.02 21.40
N ALA A 83 -19.25 -9.90 21.78
CA ALA A 83 -20.15 -9.13 20.93
C ALA A 83 -19.37 -8.53 19.73
N LEU A 84 -18.14 -8.07 19.95
CA LEU A 84 -17.23 -7.65 18.88
C LEU A 84 -16.95 -8.82 17.92
N GLY A 85 -16.70 -10.01 18.43
CA GLY A 85 -16.49 -11.22 17.65
C GLY A 85 -17.67 -11.54 16.74
N VAL A 86 -18.90 -11.38 17.22
CA VAL A 86 -20.11 -11.57 16.41
C VAL A 86 -20.15 -10.57 15.25
N LEU A 87 -19.97 -9.26 15.51
CA LEU A 87 -20.04 -8.25 14.46
C LEU A 87 -18.90 -8.35 13.46
N VAL A 88 -17.69 -8.64 13.92
CA VAL A 88 -16.52 -8.81 13.03
C VAL A 88 -16.66 -10.07 12.19
N SER A 89 -17.09 -11.21 12.76
CA SER A 89 -17.36 -12.43 12.01
C SER A 89 -18.44 -12.23 10.96
N MET A 90 -19.51 -11.50 11.31
CA MET A 90 -20.56 -11.14 10.35
C MET A 90 -20.00 -10.30 9.20
N ARG A 91 -19.16 -9.30 9.48
CA ARG A 91 -18.54 -8.42 8.47
C ARG A 91 -17.60 -9.18 7.54
N CYS A 92 -16.84 -10.16 8.06
CA CYS A 92 -15.92 -10.99 7.30
C CYS A 92 -16.60 -12.14 6.53
N GLY A 93 -17.91 -12.35 6.71
CA GLY A 93 -18.63 -13.46 6.09
C GLY A 93 -18.50 -14.80 6.86
N GLU A 94 -17.86 -14.78 8.03
CA GLU A 94 -17.55 -15.94 8.85
C GLU A 94 -18.66 -16.31 9.85
N LEU A 95 -19.69 -15.48 10.00
CA LEU A 95 -20.83 -15.78 10.87
C LEU A 95 -21.85 -16.68 10.15
N THR A 96 -21.48 -17.95 9.96
CA THR A 96 -22.38 -18.97 9.41
C THR A 96 -23.50 -19.29 10.41
N PRO A 97 -24.60 -19.97 9.99
CA PRO A 97 -25.65 -20.41 10.93
C PRO A 97 -25.12 -21.27 12.08
N GLU A 98 -24.13 -22.13 11.82
CA GLU A 98 -23.50 -23.00 12.81
C GLU A 98 -22.70 -22.17 13.83
N VAL A 99 -21.92 -21.17 13.38
CA VAL A 99 -21.18 -20.27 14.26
C VAL A 99 -22.13 -19.39 15.04
N GLN A 100 -23.16 -18.85 14.39
CA GLN A 100 -24.19 -18.03 15.05
C GLN A 100 -24.92 -18.82 16.16
N ALA A 101 -25.11 -20.11 15.99
CA ALA A 101 -25.75 -20.95 17.01
C ALA A 101 -24.90 -21.10 18.29
N THR A 102 -23.59 -20.81 18.26
CA THR A 102 -22.70 -20.85 19.44
C THR A 102 -22.70 -19.55 20.23
N MET A 103 -23.23 -18.46 19.69
CA MET A 103 -23.24 -17.18 20.40
C MET A 103 -24.18 -17.22 21.62
N PRO A 104 -23.78 -16.60 22.74
CA PRO A 104 -24.62 -16.59 23.95
C PRO A 104 -25.66 -15.47 23.94
N PHE A 105 -25.80 -14.74 22.85
CA PHE A 105 -26.77 -13.65 22.69
C PHE A 105 -28.09 -14.18 22.13
N ALA A 106 -29.21 -13.67 22.59
CA ALA A 106 -30.52 -14.05 22.09
C ALA A 106 -30.75 -13.59 20.63
N SER A 107 -30.04 -12.56 20.18
CA SER A 107 -30.13 -12.03 18.82
C SER A 107 -28.88 -11.27 18.43
N LEU A 108 -28.71 -11.02 17.11
CA LEU A 108 -27.67 -10.12 16.59
C LEU A 108 -27.85 -8.68 17.09
N GLN A 109 -29.11 -8.26 17.34
CA GLN A 109 -29.41 -6.93 17.90
C GLN A 109 -28.84 -6.80 19.31
N GLU A 110 -28.95 -7.83 20.16
CA GLU A 110 -28.39 -7.81 21.51
C GLU A 110 -26.85 -7.69 21.48
N ALA A 111 -26.16 -8.43 20.60
CA ALA A 111 -24.73 -8.30 20.42
C ALA A 111 -24.35 -6.88 19.92
N PHE A 112 -25.10 -6.34 18.96
CA PHE A 112 -24.88 -4.97 18.47
C PHE A 112 -25.08 -3.93 19.58
N ASP A 113 -26.14 -4.06 20.41
CA ASP A 113 -26.43 -3.12 21.47
C ASP A 113 -25.31 -3.08 22.52
N GLN A 114 -24.66 -4.22 22.81
CA GLN A 114 -23.49 -4.25 23.71
C GLN A 114 -22.29 -3.48 23.12
N VAL A 115 -21.98 -3.67 21.83
CA VAL A 115 -20.90 -2.92 21.18
C VAL A 115 -21.24 -1.44 21.07
N LEU A 116 -22.51 -1.12 20.81
CA LEU A 116 -23.01 0.25 20.76
C LEU A 116 -22.87 0.96 22.12
N GLU A 117 -23.14 0.28 23.22
CA GLU A 117 -22.96 0.80 24.58
C GLU A 117 -21.49 1.15 24.85
N GLN A 118 -20.55 0.24 24.50
CA GLN A 118 -19.11 0.49 24.63
C GLN A 118 -18.65 1.66 23.74
N ALA A 119 -19.16 1.75 22.52
CA ALA A 119 -18.89 2.85 21.60
C ALA A 119 -19.39 4.20 22.16
N GLN A 120 -20.55 4.21 22.83
CA GLN A 120 -21.10 5.39 23.51
C GLN A 120 -20.27 5.82 24.72
N TRP A 121 -19.63 4.89 25.42
CA TRP A 121 -18.69 5.18 26.50
C TRP A 121 -17.33 5.71 26.00
N GLY A 122 -17.11 5.71 24.69
CA GLY A 122 -15.94 6.35 24.07
C GLY A 122 -14.86 5.39 23.56
N ASP A 123 -15.10 4.06 23.59
CA ASP A 123 -14.14 3.12 23.00
C ASP A 123 -14.04 3.31 21.48
N ALA A 124 -12.85 3.71 21.00
CA ALA A 124 -12.65 4.08 19.61
C ALA A 124 -12.71 2.87 18.65
N PHE A 125 -12.34 1.67 19.12
CA PHE A 125 -12.44 0.47 18.31
C PHE A 125 -13.90 0.05 18.14
N CYS A 126 -14.71 0.09 19.22
CA CYS A 126 -16.15 -0.15 19.17
C CYS A 126 -16.85 0.89 18.31
N GLN A 127 -16.46 2.19 18.40
CA GLN A 127 -16.98 3.24 17.51
C GLN A 127 -16.69 2.93 16.04
N TYR A 128 -15.49 2.43 15.72
CA TYR A 128 -15.13 2.01 14.38
C TYR A 128 -15.96 0.80 13.89
N VAL A 129 -16.19 -0.19 14.75
CA VAL A 129 -17.03 -1.36 14.44
C VAL A 129 -18.47 -0.94 14.19
N VAL A 130 -19.04 -0.07 15.03
CA VAL A 130 -20.40 0.48 14.83
C VAL A 130 -20.47 1.28 13.53
N GLY A 131 -19.47 2.11 13.24
CA GLY A 131 -19.37 2.81 11.96
C GLY A 131 -19.38 1.86 10.76
N ASN A 132 -18.61 0.77 10.82
CA ASN A 132 -18.62 -0.27 9.79
C ASN A 132 -19.98 -0.94 9.61
N THR A 133 -20.67 -1.24 10.71
CA THR A 133 -22.01 -1.84 10.69
C THR A 133 -22.99 -1.02 9.86
N TYR A 134 -22.95 0.31 9.98
CA TYR A 134 -23.76 1.21 9.16
C TYR A 134 -23.24 1.36 7.74
N PHE A 135 -21.94 1.51 7.55
CA PHE A 135 -21.32 1.76 6.24
C PHE A 135 -21.46 0.58 5.28
N TRP A 136 -21.37 -0.65 5.78
CA TRP A 136 -21.39 -1.87 4.98
C TRP A 136 -22.75 -2.58 4.98
N TRP A 137 -23.84 -1.91 5.45
CA TRP A 137 -25.21 -2.40 5.46
C TRP A 137 -25.49 -3.58 6.39
N ASP A 138 -24.56 -3.92 7.30
CA ASP A 138 -24.71 -5.02 8.25
C ASP A 138 -25.91 -4.85 9.17
N PHE A 139 -26.37 -3.59 9.39
CA PHE A 139 -27.57 -3.27 10.14
C PHE A 139 -28.85 -3.91 9.58
N LEU A 140 -28.89 -4.22 8.29
CA LEU A 140 -30.03 -4.94 7.70
C LEU A 140 -30.15 -6.34 8.30
N ARG A 141 -29.03 -7.09 8.34
CA ARG A 141 -29.00 -8.44 8.94
C ARG A 141 -29.26 -8.40 10.43
N ILE A 142 -28.70 -7.42 11.15
CA ILE A 142 -28.91 -7.23 12.59
C ILE A 142 -30.39 -7.03 12.92
N GLN A 143 -31.12 -6.25 12.10
CA GLN A 143 -32.50 -5.90 12.31
C GLN A 143 -33.49 -6.84 11.59
N ASP A 144 -32.96 -7.94 11.00
CA ASP A 144 -33.74 -8.89 10.19
C ASP A 144 -34.62 -8.18 9.14
N LYS A 145 -33.99 -7.26 8.39
CA LYS A 145 -34.64 -6.48 7.34
C LYS A 145 -34.04 -6.79 5.97
N SER A 146 -34.93 -6.84 4.98
CA SER A 146 -34.60 -6.90 3.56
C SER A 146 -35.41 -5.87 2.80
N MET A 147 -35.17 -5.72 1.50
CA MET A 147 -35.96 -4.83 0.64
C MET A 147 -37.48 -5.17 0.69
N GLU A 148 -37.81 -6.44 0.87
CA GLU A 148 -39.20 -6.94 0.96
C GLU A 148 -39.91 -6.50 2.27
N SER A 149 -39.16 -6.06 3.27
CA SER A 149 -39.71 -5.52 4.54
C SER A 149 -40.31 -4.13 4.37
N PHE A 150 -40.21 -3.51 3.17
CA PHE A 150 -40.66 -2.14 2.93
C PHE A 150 -41.79 -2.07 1.90
N THR A 151 -42.66 -1.06 2.06
CA THR A 151 -43.82 -0.87 1.19
C THR A 151 -43.47 -0.38 -0.22
N SER A 152 -42.28 0.19 -0.43
CA SER A 152 -41.77 0.66 -1.71
C SER A 152 -40.27 0.74 -1.72
N GLN A 153 -39.68 0.80 -2.92
CA GLN A 153 -38.24 1.03 -3.12
C GLN A 153 -37.80 2.39 -2.55
N GLU A 154 -38.66 3.40 -2.60
CA GLU A 154 -38.36 4.73 -2.04
C GLU A 154 -38.28 4.67 -0.52
N ALA A 155 -39.21 3.94 0.14
CA ALA A 155 -39.16 3.73 1.58
C ALA A 155 -37.89 2.97 2.01
N PHE A 156 -37.50 1.95 1.26
CA PHE A 156 -36.24 1.25 1.47
C PHE A 156 -35.04 2.18 1.31
N ARG A 157 -34.95 2.95 0.22
CA ARG A 157 -33.87 3.92 -0.01
C ARG A 157 -33.79 4.98 1.11
N ALA A 158 -34.90 5.51 1.57
CA ALA A 158 -34.93 6.47 2.66
C ALA A 158 -34.39 5.86 3.97
N TYR A 159 -34.78 4.64 4.29
CA TYR A 159 -34.27 3.89 5.44
C TYR A 159 -32.77 3.62 5.32
N MET A 160 -32.28 3.20 4.15
CA MET A 160 -30.86 3.00 3.88
C MET A 160 -30.08 4.29 4.08
N LYS A 161 -30.54 5.39 3.47
CA LYS A 161 -29.89 6.70 3.60
C LYS A 161 -29.76 7.14 5.05
N GLU A 162 -30.84 7.02 5.83
CA GLU A 162 -30.83 7.37 7.25
C GLU A 162 -29.79 6.56 8.02
N ASN A 163 -29.75 5.24 7.81
CA ASN A 163 -28.84 4.37 8.56
C ASN A 163 -27.38 4.50 8.10
N ILE A 164 -27.11 4.50 6.78
CA ILE A 164 -25.75 4.67 6.26
C ILE A 164 -25.16 6.00 6.75
N SER A 165 -25.93 7.08 6.76
CA SER A 165 -25.46 8.40 7.21
C SER A 165 -24.94 8.40 8.65
N LYS A 166 -25.36 7.48 9.51
CA LYS A 166 -24.87 7.35 10.88
C LYS A 166 -23.39 6.95 10.95
N CYS A 167 -22.85 6.30 9.89
CA CYS A 167 -21.45 5.89 9.87
C CYS A 167 -20.47 7.07 9.97
N GLU A 168 -20.83 8.22 9.39
CA GLU A 168 -19.99 9.42 9.36
C GLU A 168 -19.65 9.88 10.78
N ASP A 169 -20.65 10.04 11.66
CA ASP A 169 -20.44 10.46 13.05
C ASP A 169 -19.61 9.45 13.85
N TRP A 170 -19.88 8.15 13.66
CA TRP A 170 -19.14 7.09 14.34
C TRP A 170 -17.68 6.99 13.88
N PHE A 171 -17.43 7.12 12.60
CA PHE A 171 -16.05 7.14 12.10
C PHE A 171 -15.28 8.38 12.56
N TRP A 172 -15.92 9.55 12.63
CA TRP A 172 -15.29 10.74 13.19
C TRP A 172 -14.98 10.59 14.68
N LYS A 173 -15.86 10.00 15.46
CA LYS A 173 -15.58 9.68 16.86
C LYS A 173 -14.41 8.72 16.98
N ALA A 174 -14.42 7.64 16.22
CA ALA A 174 -13.34 6.65 16.20
C ALA A 174 -11.99 7.27 15.83
N LEU A 175 -11.95 8.11 14.78
CA LEU A 175 -10.73 8.78 14.34
C LEU A 175 -10.18 9.72 15.41
N ARG A 176 -11.04 10.53 16.05
CA ARG A 176 -10.63 11.41 17.15
C ARG A 176 -10.17 10.64 18.39
N GLY A 177 -10.68 9.43 18.59
CA GLY A 177 -10.22 8.49 19.62
C GLY A 177 -8.93 7.74 19.25
N GLY A 178 -8.30 8.07 18.11
CA GLY A 178 -7.04 7.48 17.67
C GLY A 178 -7.17 6.24 16.78
N MET A 179 -8.41 5.82 16.46
CA MET A 179 -8.65 4.71 15.51
C MET A 179 -8.50 5.19 14.06
N TYR A 180 -7.27 5.31 13.60
CA TYR A 180 -6.94 5.93 12.30
C TYR A 180 -7.50 5.19 11.08
N PHE A 181 -7.79 3.87 11.17
CA PHE A 181 -8.46 3.15 10.07
C PHE A 181 -9.82 3.76 9.69
N ALA A 182 -10.46 4.47 10.61
CA ALA A 182 -11.69 5.21 10.32
C ALA A 182 -11.51 6.27 9.23
N ALA A 183 -10.31 6.85 9.08
CA ALA A 183 -10.02 7.80 8.00
C ALA A 183 -10.13 7.17 6.61
N ASN A 184 -9.74 5.89 6.45
CA ASN A 184 -9.86 5.18 5.18
C ASN A 184 -11.34 5.04 4.77
N ASN A 185 -12.20 4.67 5.73
CA ASN A 185 -13.63 4.51 5.48
C ASN A 185 -14.33 5.86 5.25
N LEU A 186 -13.95 6.91 6.01
CA LEU A 186 -14.42 8.27 5.76
C LEU A 186 -14.00 8.77 4.38
N ASN A 187 -12.74 8.54 3.97
CA ASN A 187 -12.29 8.89 2.64
C ASN A 187 -13.14 8.20 1.57
N ARG A 188 -13.36 6.90 1.70
CA ARG A 188 -14.22 6.15 0.76
C ARG A 188 -15.66 6.70 0.76
N TYR A 189 -16.23 6.91 1.93
CA TYR A 189 -17.57 7.47 2.09
C TYR A 189 -17.72 8.84 1.41
N TYR A 190 -16.72 9.72 1.57
CA TYR A 190 -16.77 11.04 0.96
C TYR A 190 -16.44 11.04 -0.54
N THR A 191 -15.50 10.23 -0.99
CA THR A 191 -15.05 10.27 -2.39
C THR A 191 -15.90 9.42 -3.32
N GLN A 192 -16.44 8.31 -2.84
CA GLN A 192 -17.26 7.38 -3.65
C GLN A 192 -18.75 7.47 -3.34
N GLY A 193 -19.12 7.89 -2.10
CA GLY A 193 -20.48 7.80 -1.64
C GLY A 193 -20.92 6.34 -1.44
N ASP A 194 -22.20 6.09 -1.62
CA ASP A 194 -22.78 4.74 -1.58
C ASP A 194 -23.83 4.63 -2.69
N GLU A 195 -23.45 4.06 -3.83
CA GLU A 195 -24.28 3.91 -5.03
C GLU A 195 -25.16 5.14 -5.30
N ASP A 196 -26.48 4.94 -5.49
CA ASP A 196 -27.45 6.02 -5.68
C ASP A 196 -28.06 6.55 -4.36
N ILE A 197 -27.54 6.10 -3.19
CA ILE A 197 -28.14 6.41 -1.87
C ILE A 197 -27.46 7.60 -1.23
N ILE A 198 -26.11 7.64 -1.24
CA ILE A 198 -25.30 8.72 -0.69
C ILE A 198 -24.44 9.32 -1.79
N ALA A 199 -24.68 10.57 -2.13
CA ALA A 199 -23.87 11.27 -3.13
C ALA A 199 -22.43 11.54 -2.60
N PRO A 200 -21.40 11.41 -3.46
CA PRO A 200 -20.03 11.78 -3.12
C PRO A 200 -19.89 13.24 -2.68
N ARG A 201 -19.01 13.49 -1.72
CA ARG A 201 -18.65 14.83 -1.19
C ARG A 201 -17.13 14.91 -1.02
N PRO A 202 -16.34 14.86 -2.12
CA PRO A 202 -14.88 14.71 -2.04
C PRO A 202 -14.18 15.88 -1.33
N GLU A 203 -14.82 17.05 -1.27
CA GLU A 203 -14.29 18.21 -0.53
C GLU A 203 -14.18 17.95 0.98
N MET A 204 -14.99 17.05 1.53
CA MET A 204 -14.96 16.67 2.95
C MET A 204 -13.78 15.75 3.30
N ALA A 205 -13.13 15.16 2.31
CA ALA A 205 -11.99 14.28 2.52
C ALA A 205 -10.66 15.01 2.76
N LYS A 206 -10.58 16.32 2.48
CA LYS A 206 -9.33 17.09 2.44
C LYS A 206 -8.48 17.04 3.72
N ASP A 207 -9.12 16.99 4.88
CA ASP A 207 -8.41 17.07 6.16
C ASP A 207 -8.17 15.69 6.80
N LEU A 208 -8.68 14.61 6.19
CA LEU A 208 -8.60 13.27 6.81
C LEU A 208 -7.17 12.79 6.99
N TRP A 209 -6.33 12.98 5.97
CA TRP A 209 -4.95 12.53 6.00
C TRP A 209 -4.12 13.36 6.97
N LYS A 210 -4.37 14.67 7.03
CA LYS A 210 -3.75 15.55 8.02
C LYS A 210 -4.05 15.11 9.45
N ILE A 211 -5.32 14.85 9.76
CA ILE A 211 -5.73 14.40 11.11
C ILE A 211 -5.06 13.07 11.45
N GLY A 212 -5.08 12.10 10.55
CA GLY A 212 -4.41 10.82 10.77
C GLY A 212 -2.88 10.94 10.91
N ALA A 213 -2.27 11.87 10.18
CA ALA A 213 -0.84 12.17 10.30
C ALA A 213 -0.49 12.81 11.66
N GLU A 214 -1.31 13.75 12.13
CA GLU A 214 -1.18 14.40 13.45
C GLU A 214 -1.33 13.38 14.60
N TYR A 215 -2.14 12.33 14.40
CA TYR A 215 -2.21 11.19 15.32
C TYR A 215 -1.04 10.20 15.17
N GLY A 216 -0.05 10.52 14.32
CA GLY A 216 1.18 9.74 14.19
C GLY A 216 1.04 8.48 13.34
N HIS A 217 -0.01 8.35 12.50
CA HIS A 217 -0.15 7.21 11.61
C HIS A 217 0.81 7.30 10.40
N PRO A 218 1.82 6.40 10.26
CA PRO A 218 2.87 6.56 9.26
C PRO A 218 2.36 6.57 7.81
N LEU A 219 1.32 5.79 7.48
CA LEU A 219 0.72 5.83 6.15
C LEU A 219 0.08 7.20 5.86
N HIS A 220 -0.69 7.72 6.82
CA HIS A 220 -1.32 9.04 6.64
C HIS A 220 -0.29 10.16 6.60
N GLN A 221 0.81 10.05 7.35
CA GLN A 221 1.95 10.96 7.25
C GLN A 221 2.55 10.97 5.85
N SER A 222 2.74 9.78 5.22
CA SER A 222 3.20 9.69 3.82
C SER A 222 2.22 10.31 2.84
N ILE A 223 0.92 10.01 2.96
CA ILE A 223 -0.11 10.55 2.06
C ILE A 223 -0.21 12.08 2.22
N TYR A 224 -0.22 12.57 3.46
CA TYR A 224 -0.28 14.01 3.72
C TYR A 224 0.98 14.73 3.24
N ALA A 225 2.16 14.11 3.35
CA ALA A 225 3.40 14.61 2.78
C ALA A 225 3.30 14.77 1.25
N GLU A 226 2.73 13.78 0.55
CA GLU A 226 2.51 13.85 -0.90
C GLU A 226 1.56 15.01 -1.29
N GLU A 227 0.48 15.22 -0.53
CA GLU A 227 -0.43 16.35 -0.74
C GLU A 227 0.25 17.70 -0.52
N LEU A 228 1.06 17.81 0.51
CA LEU A 228 1.86 19.01 0.79
C LEU A 228 2.88 19.30 -0.32
N GLU A 229 3.54 18.25 -0.83
CA GLU A 229 4.49 18.40 -1.93
C GLU A 229 3.79 18.89 -3.22
N LYS A 230 2.63 18.31 -3.57
CA LYS A 230 1.78 18.76 -4.69
C LYS A 230 1.32 20.21 -4.51
N ALA A 231 1.09 20.64 -3.28
CA ALA A 231 0.75 22.02 -2.94
C ALA A 231 1.96 22.96 -2.90
N GLY A 232 3.17 22.48 -3.17
CA GLY A 232 4.41 23.27 -3.15
C GLY A 232 5.02 23.51 -1.77
N ARG A 233 4.45 22.92 -0.71
CA ARG A 233 4.92 23.05 0.70
C ARG A 233 6.00 22.01 1.00
N LYS A 234 7.11 22.09 0.26
CA LYS A 234 8.14 21.05 0.18
C LYS A 234 8.86 20.76 1.51
N GLU A 235 9.15 21.80 2.30
CA GLU A 235 9.83 21.66 3.60
C GLU A 235 8.95 20.92 4.61
N GLU A 236 7.64 21.16 4.55
CA GLU A 236 6.68 20.45 5.41
C GLU A 236 6.49 19.02 4.94
N ALA A 237 6.38 18.80 3.62
CA ALA A 237 6.31 17.47 3.04
C ALA A 237 7.51 16.61 3.46
N PHE A 238 8.73 17.16 3.34
CA PHE A 238 9.94 16.45 3.76
C PHE A 238 9.90 16.03 5.24
N ARG A 239 9.43 16.90 6.13
CA ARG A 239 9.29 16.55 7.56
C ARG A 239 8.33 15.38 7.77
N TRP A 240 7.18 15.40 7.10
CA TRP A 240 6.20 14.32 7.22
C TRP A 240 6.67 13.01 6.58
N TYR A 241 7.40 13.05 5.44
CA TYR A 241 8.04 11.84 4.91
C TYR A 241 9.04 11.24 5.91
N LYS A 242 9.81 12.07 6.60
CA LYS A 242 10.77 11.63 7.61
C LYS A 242 10.07 10.99 8.81
N GLU A 243 9.01 11.62 9.33
CA GLU A 243 8.18 11.04 10.40
C GLU A 243 7.59 9.69 9.98
N ALA A 244 7.05 9.59 8.76
CA ALA A 244 6.52 8.35 8.22
C ALA A 244 7.60 7.24 8.12
N ALA A 245 8.80 7.60 7.67
CA ALA A 245 9.92 6.68 7.54
C ALA A 245 10.43 6.19 8.90
N GLU A 246 10.57 7.09 9.87
CA GLU A 246 10.94 6.77 11.26
C GLU A 246 9.84 5.95 11.95
N GLY A 247 8.57 6.18 11.59
CA GLY A 247 7.42 5.37 11.99
C GLY A 247 7.35 4.00 11.30
N GLY A 248 8.26 3.68 10.36
CA GLY A 248 8.36 2.39 9.69
C GLY A 248 7.40 2.22 8.50
N GLN A 249 6.87 3.31 7.92
CA GLN A 249 6.06 3.20 6.71
C GLN A 249 6.89 2.66 5.54
N PRO A 250 6.48 1.52 4.92
CA PRO A 250 7.13 1.02 3.71
C PRO A 250 7.19 2.08 2.61
N GLY A 251 8.32 2.20 1.94
CA GLY A 251 8.53 3.18 0.88
C GLY A 251 8.88 4.61 1.35
N ALA A 252 8.59 4.98 2.60
CA ALA A 252 8.85 6.33 3.07
C ALA A 252 10.35 6.68 3.12
N TRP A 253 11.23 5.73 3.40
CA TRP A 253 12.68 5.94 3.30
C TRP A 253 13.12 6.23 1.87
N CYS A 254 12.46 5.65 0.86
CA CYS A 254 12.71 5.99 -0.55
C CYS A 254 12.35 7.45 -0.83
N GLU A 255 11.22 7.94 -0.34
CA GLU A 255 10.80 9.34 -0.50
C GLU A 255 11.74 10.32 0.21
N VAL A 256 12.17 10.00 1.42
CA VAL A 256 13.21 10.78 2.13
C VAL A 256 14.50 10.82 1.32
N GLY A 257 14.93 9.68 0.77
CA GLY A 257 16.10 9.59 -0.10
C GLY A 257 15.95 10.43 -1.36
N ARG A 258 14.78 10.41 -2.01
CA ARG A 258 14.47 11.26 -3.16
C ARG A 258 14.55 12.76 -2.81
N CYS A 259 14.00 13.14 -1.68
CA CYS A 259 14.09 14.52 -1.20
C CYS A 259 15.54 14.99 -1.06
N TYR A 260 16.42 14.17 -0.48
CA TYR A 260 17.85 14.50 -0.41
C TYR A 260 18.54 14.48 -1.76
N ALA A 261 18.23 13.52 -2.65
CA ALA A 261 18.86 13.42 -3.96
C ALA A 261 18.52 14.62 -4.86
N GLU A 262 17.32 15.18 -4.73
CA GLU A 262 16.81 16.25 -5.59
C GLU A 262 16.79 17.62 -4.91
N GLY A 263 17.01 17.70 -3.58
CA GLY A 263 16.93 18.94 -2.80
C GLY A 263 15.49 19.41 -2.61
N ILE A 264 14.55 18.47 -2.39
CA ILE A 264 13.13 18.78 -2.19
C ILE A 264 12.88 19.01 -0.70
N GLY A 265 12.58 20.24 -0.31
CA GLY A 265 12.32 20.60 1.09
C GLY A 265 13.51 20.44 2.03
N THR A 266 14.67 20.11 1.51
CA THR A 266 15.94 19.98 2.25
C THR A 266 17.12 20.30 1.32
N ALA A 267 18.30 20.52 1.89
CA ALA A 267 19.52 20.67 1.09
C ALA A 267 19.82 19.36 0.36
N LYS A 268 20.30 19.47 -0.90
CA LYS A 268 20.68 18.31 -1.70
C LYS A 268 21.88 17.59 -1.06
N ASP A 269 21.75 16.28 -0.82
CA ASP A 269 22.80 15.39 -0.33
C ASP A 269 22.63 13.99 -0.92
N GLU A 270 23.30 13.73 -2.03
CA GLU A 270 23.23 12.47 -2.76
C GLU A 270 23.79 11.28 -1.93
N ALA A 271 24.81 11.54 -1.10
CA ALA A 271 25.39 10.49 -0.24
C ALA A 271 24.43 10.09 0.89
N TYR A 272 23.70 11.06 1.45
CA TYR A 272 22.68 10.75 2.45
C TYR A 272 21.45 10.10 1.83
N ALA A 273 21.08 10.46 0.58
CA ALA A 273 20.02 9.79 -0.17
C ALA A 273 20.27 8.29 -0.28
N VAL A 274 21.52 7.88 -0.60
CA VAL A 274 21.91 6.46 -0.64
C VAL A 274 21.66 5.77 0.70
N LYS A 275 22.05 6.39 1.82
CA LYS A 275 21.78 5.84 3.16
C LYS A 275 20.29 5.66 3.44
N CYS A 276 19.45 6.57 2.93
CA CYS A 276 18.00 6.44 3.07
C CYS A 276 17.46 5.26 2.24
N TYR A 277 17.93 5.08 1.00
CA TYR A 277 17.56 3.92 0.20
C TYR A 277 18.00 2.60 0.85
N GLU A 278 19.21 2.55 1.44
CA GLU A 278 19.69 1.39 2.20
C GLU A 278 18.78 1.06 3.38
N LYS A 279 18.24 2.06 4.07
CA LYS A 279 17.26 1.86 5.17
C LYS A 279 15.91 1.33 4.69
N GLY A 280 15.53 1.57 3.43
CA GLY A 280 14.30 1.02 2.83
C GLY A 280 14.41 -0.47 2.46
N ILE A 281 15.63 -0.99 2.27
CA ILE A 281 15.88 -2.39 1.86
C ILE A 281 15.29 -3.42 2.83
N PRO A 282 15.49 -3.33 4.15
CA PRO A 282 14.97 -4.33 5.09
C PRO A 282 13.45 -4.47 5.10
N SER A 283 12.71 -3.42 4.72
CA SER A 283 11.25 -3.47 4.58
C SER A 283 10.78 -4.11 3.26
N GLY A 284 11.70 -4.52 2.39
CA GLY A 284 11.38 -5.05 1.06
C GLY A 284 10.90 -3.99 0.06
N ASP A 285 11.10 -2.70 0.34
CA ASP A 285 10.66 -1.62 -0.53
C ASP A 285 11.36 -1.65 -1.89
N ILE A 286 10.62 -2.07 -2.90
CA ILE A 286 11.11 -2.22 -4.28
C ILE A 286 11.61 -0.90 -4.87
N SER A 287 11.03 0.23 -4.47
CA SER A 287 11.47 1.56 -4.92
C SER A 287 12.88 1.87 -4.42
N SER A 288 13.18 1.53 -3.17
CA SER A 288 14.53 1.65 -2.60
C SER A 288 15.57 0.81 -3.36
N TYR A 289 15.23 -0.44 -3.71
CA TYR A 289 16.11 -1.27 -4.55
C TYR A 289 16.39 -0.62 -5.91
N ASN A 290 15.38 -0.07 -6.56
CA ASN A 290 15.53 0.61 -7.85
C ASN A 290 16.42 1.86 -7.74
N GLN A 291 16.17 2.72 -6.77
CA GLN A 291 16.92 3.96 -6.61
C GLN A 291 18.38 3.69 -6.20
N LEU A 292 18.61 2.73 -5.32
CA LEU A 292 19.94 2.33 -4.90
C LEU A 292 20.71 1.69 -6.07
N GLY A 293 20.05 0.82 -6.85
CA GLY A 293 20.63 0.24 -8.07
C GLY A 293 21.03 1.30 -9.10
N LYS A 294 20.18 2.32 -9.32
CA LYS A 294 20.51 3.48 -10.16
C LYS A 294 21.67 4.29 -9.59
N ALA A 295 21.72 4.48 -8.27
CA ALA A 295 22.80 5.21 -7.62
C ALA A 295 24.16 4.53 -7.86
N TYR A 296 24.26 3.22 -7.66
CA TYR A 296 25.47 2.45 -7.97
C TYR A 296 25.79 2.40 -9.47
N PHE A 297 24.75 2.32 -10.34
CA PHE A 297 24.98 2.33 -11.79
C PHE A 297 25.58 3.65 -12.29
N ARG A 298 25.12 4.78 -11.74
CA ARG A 298 25.52 6.12 -12.19
C ARG A 298 26.63 6.77 -11.36
N GLY A 299 26.99 6.20 -10.22
CA GLY A 299 27.93 6.82 -9.29
C GLY A 299 27.35 8.05 -8.58
N ILE A 300 26.05 8.04 -8.25
CA ILE A 300 25.35 9.16 -7.60
C ILE A 300 25.39 8.94 -6.09
N GLY A 301 26.13 9.78 -5.38
CA GLY A 301 26.32 9.67 -3.92
C GLY A 301 27.18 8.49 -3.46
N VAL A 302 27.56 7.59 -4.37
CA VAL A 302 28.46 6.44 -4.15
C VAL A 302 29.34 6.21 -5.37
N PRO A 303 30.50 5.57 -5.25
CA PRO A 303 31.27 5.12 -6.41
C PRO A 303 30.47 4.16 -7.30
N VAL A 304 30.73 4.19 -8.62
CA VAL A 304 30.11 3.24 -9.56
C VAL A 304 30.47 1.81 -9.16
N ASP A 305 29.43 0.97 -9.06
CA ASP A 305 29.54 -0.46 -8.79
C ASP A 305 28.45 -1.19 -9.61
N TYR A 306 28.81 -1.65 -10.79
CA TYR A 306 27.86 -2.29 -11.70
C TYR A 306 27.39 -3.66 -11.21
N GLU A 307 28.17 -4.38 -10.40
CA GLU A 307 27.78 -5.66 -9.86
C GLU A 307 26.66 -5.48 -8.83
N LYS A 308 26.84 -4.55 -7.89
CA LYS A 308 25.76 -4.17 -6.94
C LYS A 308 24.55 -3.61 -7.66
N ALA A 309 24.75 -2.74 -8.66
CA ALA A 309 23.67 -2.17 -9.44
C ALA A 309 22.83 -3.26 -10.11
N PHE A 310 23.50 -4.21 -10.80
CA PHE A 310 22.81 -5.32 -11.46
C PHE A 310 22.06 -6.21 -10.48
N GLY A 311 22.66 -6.56 -9.34
CA GLY A 311 22.01 -7.36 -8.29
C GLY A 311 20.74 -6.71 -7.74
N LEU A 312 20.81 -5.43 -7.36
CA LEU A 312 19.68 -4.68 -6.81
C LEU A 312 18.54 -4.52 -7.83
N LEU A 313 18.87 -4.15 -9.07
CA LEU A 313 17.89 -3.99 -10.15
C LEU A 313 17.25 -5.32 -10.56
N SER A 314 18.04 -6.42 -10.59
CA SER A 314 17.51 -7.76 -10.84
C SER A 314 16.54 -8.20 -9.75
N TYR A 315 16.89 -7.98 -8.49
CA TYR A 315 15.99 -8.26 -7.36
C TYR A 315 14.64 -7.54 -7.49
N ALA A 316 14.68 -6.25 -7.84
CA ALA A 316 13.46 -5.47 -8.07
C ALA A 316 12.66 -5.99 -9.29
N TYR A 317 13.36 -6.34 -10.38
CA TYR A 317 12.76 -6.89 -11.59
C TYR A 317 12.03 -8.21 -11.34
N ASP A 318 12.67 -9.14 -10.61
CA ASP A 318 12.10 -10.45 -10.27
C ASP A 318 10.81 -10.33 -9.41
N ARG A 319 10.64 -9.19 -8.73
CA ARG A 319 9.43 -8.82 -7.96
C ARG A 319 8.44 -7.95 -8.73
N GLY A 320 8.56 -7.93 -10.04
CA GLY A 320 7.61 -7.29 -10.94
C GLY A 320 7.90 -5.83 -11.29
N SER A 321 8.96 -5.20 -10.73
CA SER A 321 9.32 -3.84 -11.12
C SER A 321 9.86 -3.81 -12.55
N ARG A 322 9.35 -2.88 -13.36
CA ARG A 322 9.87 -2.60 -14.71
C ARG A 322 10.70 -1.32 -14.77
N TRP A 323 10.78 -0.60 -13.66
CA TRP A 323 11.44 0.71 -13.61
C TRP A 323 12.93 0.65 -13.95
N GLY A 324 13.65 -0.35 -13.46
CA GLY A 324 15.11 -0.53 -13.66
C GLY A 324 15.49 -1.27 -14.93
N VAL A 325 14.53 -1.73 -15.75
CA VAL A 325 14.76 -2.63 -16.88
C VAL A 325 15.74 -2.08 -17.93
N PHE A 326 15.75 -0.77 -18.14
CA PHE A 326 16.70 -0.10 -19.04
C PHE A 326 18.15 -0.22 -18.56
N TYR A 327 18.40 -0.08 -17.26
CA TYR A 327 19.72 -0.24 -16.68
C TYR A 327 20.20 -1.69 -16.75
N LEU A 328 19.29 -2.66 -16.54
CA LEU A 328 19.58 -4.10 -16.73
C LEU A 328 19.96 -4.39 -18.20
N ALA A 329 19.26 -3.79 -19.15
CA ALA A 329 19.58 -3.91 -20.56
C ALA A 329 20.99 -3.39 -20.86
N LYS A 330 21.37 -2.23 -20.32
CA LYS A 330 22.72 -1.65 -20.47
C LYS A 330 23.79 -2.56 -19.82
N CYS A 331 23.52 -3.12 -18.65
CA CYS A 331 24.41 -4.06 -17.99
C CYS A 331 24.66 -5.28 -18.87
N CYS A 332 23.63 -5.95 -19.36
CA CYS A 332 23.74 -7.12 -20.23
C CYS A 332 24.41 -6.77 -21.57
N PHE A 333 24.10 -5.61 -22.16
CA PHE A 333 24.67 -5.20 -23.43
C PHE A 333 26.19 -4.97 -23.36
N ASN A 334 26.67 -4.35 -22.27
CA ASN A 334 28.08 -3.98 -22.12
C ASN A 334 28.88 -4.98 -21.28
N GLY A 335 28.26 -5.96 -20.62
CA GLY A 335 28.94 -6.84 -19.68
C GLY A 335 29.29 -6.14 -18.37
N TRP A 336 28.45 -5.15 -17.93
CA TRP A 336 28.66 -4.39 -16.70
C TRP A 336 28.02 -5.08 -15.51
N GLY A 337 28.82 -5.61 -14.60
CA GLY A 337 28.35 -6.34 -13.41
C GLY A 337 27.66 -7.68 -13.70
N THR A 338 27.66 -8.11 -14.95
CA THR A 338 27.16 -9.41 -15.44
C THR A 338 27.89 -9.77 -16.72
N PRO A 339 28.01 -11.04 -17.11
CA PRO A 339 28.53 -11.41 -18.43
C PRO A 339 27.73 -10.74 -19.55
N GLN A 340 28.41 -10.34 -20.63
CA GLN A 340 27.79 -9.74 -21.79
C GLN A 340 26.78 -10.72 -22.43
N ASP A 341 25.53 -10.28 -22.60
CA ASP A 341 24.46 -11.07 -23.20
C ASP A 341 23.52 -10.17 -24.01
N TYR A 342 23.70 -10.13 -25.31
CA TYR A 342 22.88 -9.31 -26.21
C TYR A 342 21.43 -9.83 -26.35
N VAL A 343 21.22 -11.14 -26.18
CA VAL A 343 19.89 -11.74 -26.24
C VAL A 343 19.07 -11.24 -25.05
N ARG A 344 19.64 -11.33 -23.85
CA ARG A 344 19.03 -10.85 -22.62
C ARG A 344 18.87 -9.32 -22.65
N ALA A 345 19.87 -8.59 -23.16
CA ALA A 345 19.77 -7.15 -23.33
C ALA A 345 18.56 -6.76 -24.20
N ARG A 346 18.34 -7.47 -25.34
CA ARG A 346 17.19 -7.26 -26.20
C ARG A 346 15.86 -7.55 -25.49
N GLN A 347 15.77 -8.67 -24.75
CA GLN A 347 14.58 -9.01 -23.99
C GLN A 347 14.20 -7.92 -22.95
N PHE A 348 15.18 -7.32 -22.29
CA PHE A 348 14.95 -6.17 -21.42
C PHE A 348 14.54 -4.92 -22.21
N LEU A 349 15.20 -4.62 -23.33
CA LEU A 349 14.85 -3.49 -24.16
C LEU A 349 13.41 -3.59 -24.70
N ASP A 350 12.97 -4.80 -25.06
CA ASP A 350 11.59 -5.03 -25.54
C ASP A 350 10.50 -4.67 -24.48
N GLN A 351 10.89 -4.55 -23.21
CA GLN A 351 10.01 -4.15 -22.09
C GLN A 351 10.13 -2.65 -21.74
N VAL A 352 10.96 -1.88 -22.44
CA VAL A 352 11.08 -0.43 -22.22
C VAL A 352 9.99 0.28 -23.02
N ASP A 353 8.97 0.78 -22.33
CA ASP A 353 7.77 1.40 -22.94
C ASP A 353 7.91 2.91 -23.20
N TRP A 354 8.92 3.55 -22.65
CA TRP A 354 9.13 5.00 -22.78
C TRP A 354 10.24 5.34 -23.78
N ASN A 355 10.13 6.53 -24.37
CA ASN A 355 11.06 7.01 -25.41
C ASN A 355 12.44 7.38 -24.84
N TYR A 356 13.27 6.39 -24.58
CA TYR A 356 14.69 6.58 -24.33
C TYR A 356 15.48 6.46 -25.63
N TRP A 357 16.11 7.52 -26.06
CA TRP A 357 16.96 7.49 -27.26
C TRP A 357 18.08 6.43 -27.14
N GLU A 358 18.65 6.24 -25.96
CA GLU A 358 19.66 5.20 -25.71
C GLU A 358 19.08 3.79 -25.88
N ALA A 359 17.81 3.55 -25.53
CA ALA A 359 17.20 2.24 -25.76
C ALA A 359 17.04 1.95 -27.26
N ASP A 360 16.59 2.95 -28.02
CA ASP A 360 16.50 2.83 -29.48
C ASP A 360 17.88 2.72 -30.13
N TYR A 361 18.88 3.41 -29.61
CA TYR A 361 20.29 3.26 -30.03
C TYR A 361 20.78 1.82 -29.82
N LEU A 362 20.58 1.24 -28.64
CA LEU A 362 20.98 -0.14 -28.35
C LEU A 362 20.23 -1.16 -29.24
N ARG A 363 18.92 -0.98 -29.44
CA ARG A 363 18.13 -1.79 -30.40
C ARG A 363 18.71 -1.67 -31.81
N GLY A 364 19.07 -0.46 -32.20
CA GLY A 364 19.70 -0.18 -33.50
C GLY A 364 20.99 -0.94 -33.70
N MET A 365 21.84 -0.98 -32.69
CA MET A 365 23.10 -1.75 -32.72
C MET A 365 22.82 -3.27 -32.74
N ILE A 366 21.93 -3.77 -31.93
CA ILE A 366 21.57 -5.21 -31.87
C ILE A 366 21.13 -5.70 -33.25
N TYR A 367 20.15 -5.03 -33.88
CA TYR A 367 19.62 -5.45 -35.17
C TYR A 367 20.59 -5.11 -36.34
N GLY A 368 21.19 -3.94 -36.32
CA GLY A 368 22.05 -3.49 -37.44
C GLY A 368 23.36 -4.26 -37.53
N GLN A 369 23.91 -4.70 -36.40
CA GLN A 369 25.14 -5.47 -36.33
C GLN A 369 24.94 -6.98 -36.19
N GLY A 370 23.70 -7.43 -35.89
CA GLY A 370 23.40 -8.85 -35.67
C GLY A 370 23.92 -9.36 -34.32
N LEU A 371 23.83 -8.56 -33.24
CA LEU A 371 24.31 -8.92 -31.91
C LEU A 371 23.32 -9.85 -31.23
N GLY A 372 23.64 -11.12 -31.09
CA GLY A 372 22.75 -12.13 -30.50
C GLY A 372 21.47 -12.44 -31.29
N VAL A 373 21.31 -11.87 -32.49
CA VAL A 373 20.20 -12.10 -33.43
C VAL A 373 20.73 -12.06 -34.87
N ALA A 374 19.96 -12.58 -35.82
CA ALA A 374 20.29 -12.35 -37.23
C ALA A 374 20.25 -10.86 -37.56
N ALA A 375 21.23 -10.39 -38.33
CA ALA A 375 21.32 -8.98 -38.72
C ALA A 375 20.12 -8.56 -39.56
N ASP A 376 19.43 -7.49 -39.11
CA ASP A 376 18.36 -6.81 -39.82
C ASP A 376 18.73 -5.34 -39.97
N ILE A 377 19.53 -5.04 -41.00
CA ILE A 377 20.08 -3.70 -41.22
C ILE A 377 18.95 -2.65 -41.38
N PRO A 378 17.89 -2.87 -42.19
CA PRO A 378 16.80 -1.91 -42.30
C PRO A 378 16.15 -1.57 -40.93
N ARG A 379 15.89 -2.58 -40.11
CA ARG A 379 15.32 -2.44 -38.76
C ARG A 379 16.30 -1.71 -37.83
N GLY A 380 17.57 -2.08 -37.88
CA GLY A 380 18.63 -1.42 -37.10
C GLY A 380 18.73 0.06 -37.41
N VAL A 381 18.78 0.42 -38.71
CA VAL A 381 18.84 1.83 -39.14
C VAL A 381 17.56 2.58 -38.75
N ALA A 382 16.38 1.95 -38.81
CA ALA A 382 15.14 2.59 -38.38
C ALA A 382 15.17 2.97 -36.86
N TYR A 383 15.68 2.08 -36.00
CA TYR A 383 15.87 2.38 -34.59
C TYR A 383 16.91 3.49 -34.36
N LEU A 384 18.05 3.45 -35.07
CA LEU A 384 19.06 4.52 -34.98
C LEU A 384 18.49 5.88 -35.41
N GLN A 385 17.68 5.93 -36.45
CA GLN A 385 17.00 7.16 -36.89
C GLN A 385 15.99 7.66 -35.82
N LYS A 386 15.27 6.75 -35.19
CA LYS A 386 14.35 7.07 -34.08
C LYS A 386 15.10 7.58 -32.85
N ALA A 387 16.32 7.08 -32.58
CA ALA A 387 17.18 7.55 -31.49
C ALA A 387 17.65 9.01 -31.68
N GLY A 388 17.53 9.60 -32.86
CA GLY A 388 17.73 11.02 -33.10
C GLY A 388 19.19 11.41 -33.42
N ASN A 389 19.56 12.67 -33.13
CA ASN A 389 20.79 13.30 -33.59
C ASN A 389 21.95 13.30 -32.58
N HIS A 390 22.03 12.30 -31.73
CA HIS A 390 23.12 12.16 -30.76
C HIS A 390 24.44 11.78 -31.44
N PRO A 391 25.61 12.19 -30.94
CA PRO A 391 26.93 11.91 -31.56
C PRO A 391 27.17 10.42 -31.78
N GLU A 392 26.80 9.59 -30.78
CA GLU A 392 26.96 8.13 -30.83
C GLU A 392 26.09 7.53 -31.94
N VAL A 393 24.84 8.01 -32.07
CA VAL A 393 23.89 7.57 -33.10
C VAL A 393 24.43 7.93 -34.49
N LYS A 394 24.92 9.15 -34.68
CA LYS A 394 25.52 9.58 -35.96
C LYS A 394 26.73 8.72 -36.35
N THR A 395 27.57 8.41 -35.35
CA THR A 395 28.74 7.55 -35.56
C THR A 395 28.33 6.16 -36.00
N GLU A 396 27.32 5.59 -35.37
CA GLU A 396 26.84 4.26 -35.77
C GLU A 396 26.09 4.28 -37.12
N LEU A 397 25.24 5.29 -37.38
CA LEU A 397 24.58 5.46 -38.68
C LEU A 397 25.53 5.61 -39.84
N ALA A 398 26.73 6.20 -39.63
CA ALA A 398 27.75 6.35 -40.67
C ALA A 398 28.30 4.99 -41.18
N ARG A 399 28.08 3.89 -40.45
CA ARG A 399 28.47 2.53 -40.84
C ARG A 399 27.53 1.93 -41.90
N TYR A 400 26.41 2.60 -42.19
CA TYR A 400 25.41 2.12 -43.14
C TYR A 400 25.27 3.09 -44.32
N LYS A 401 24.86 2.56 -45.47
CA LYS A 401 24.58 3.35 -46.70
C LYS A 401 23.36 2.76 -47.43
N LYS A 402 22.68 3.59 -48.22
CA LYS A 402 21.70 3.13 -49.19
C LYS A 402 22.39 2.69 -50.48
N THR A 403 22.00 1.56 -51.04
CA THR A 403 22.35 1.16 -52.41
C THR A 403 21.60 2.01 -53.45
N LEU A 404 21.98 1.88 -54.69
CA LEU A 404 21.27 2.52 -55.82
C LEU A 404 19.77 2.18 -55.89
N PHE A 405 19.42 0.99 -55.37
CA PHE A 405 18.02 0.53 -55.31
C PHE A 405 17.32 0.88 -53.99
N GLY A 406 17.92 1.77 -53.16
CA GLY A 406 17.32 2.24 -51.91
C GLY A 406 17.43 1.28 -50.70
N LYS A 407 18.07 0.11 -50.90
CA LYS A 407 18.26 -0.87 -49.81
C LYS A 407 19.41 -0.43 -48.87
N TRP A 408 19.20 -0.51 -47.57
CA TRP A 408 20.23 -0.26 -46.58
C TRP A 408 21.21 -1.44 -46.50
N VAL A 409 22.48 -1.15 -46.48
CA VAL A 409 23.60 -2.12 -46.34
C VAL A 409 24.67 -1.54 -45.43
N ARG A 410 25.49 -2.40 -44.82
CA ARG A 410 26.67 -1.98 -44.08
C ARG A 410 27.74 -1.51 -45.08
N ARG A 411 28.47 -0.47 -44.72
CA ARG A 411 29.62 0.02 -45.53
C ARG A 411 30.80 -0.95 -45.48
#